data_27c552f2eaa0f7eabf1ff480c0a4f12d
#
_entry.id   27c552f2eaa0f7eabf1ff480c0a4f12d
#
_cell.length_a   1.000
_cell.length_b   1.000
_cell.length_c   1.000
_cell.angle_alpha   90.00
_cell.angle_beta   90.00
_cell.angle_gamma   90.00
#
_symmetry.space_group_name_H-M   'P 1'
#
loop_
_entity.id
_entity.type
_entity.pdbx_description
1 polymer ?
#
loop_
_entity_poly.entity_id
_entity_poly.type
_entity_poly.pdbx_seq_one_letter_code
_entity_poly.pdbx_strand_id
1 'polypeptide(L)'
;YALVVASPRKLIAARDPFGFKPLCIGKRDNAYIVTSETCALDTIGAEFVRDVKPGEVVTISPEKGIESDMTMAIAPEKEARCIFEYIYFARPDSHIDGVSVYSSRIKAGKFLAMDSPVDADIVTGVPESGNAAALGYSLQSGIPYGTAFVKNGYVGRTFIKPKQSSRESSVQIKLNVLKEAVAGKRVIMIDDSIVRGTTSKRI
;
A
#
# COMPACT_ATOMS: atom_id res chain seq x y z
N TYR A 1 -6.26 13.09 -8.34
CA TYR A 1 -5.35 12.65 -9.41
C TYR A 1 -3.88 12.88 -9.05
N ALA A 2 -2.99 12.09 -9.67
CA ALA A 2 -1.58 12.36 -9.78
C ALA A 2 -1.20 12.18 -11.26
N LEU A 3 -0.61 13.18 -11.86
CA LEU A 3 -0.34 13.22 -13.29
C LEU A 3 1.15 13.46 -13.55
N VAL A 4 1.67 12.77 -14.55
CA VAL A 4 3.02 13.03 -15.08
C VAL A 4 2.91 13.20 -16.58
N VAL A 5 3.39 14.32 -17.08
CA VAL A 5 3.39 14.66 -18.50
C VAL A 5 4.81 14.94 -18.95
N ALA A 6 5.27 14.21 -19.96
CA ALA A 6 6.59 14.40 -20.55
C ALA A 6 6.50 15.08 -21.91
N SER A 7 7.37 16.02 -22.16
CA SER A 7 7.63 16.63 -23.45
C SER A 7 9.11 16.54 -23.79
N PRO A 8 9.56 16.85 -25.02
CA PRO A 8 10.98 16.83 -25.36
C PRO A 8 11.87 17.76 -24.51
N ARG A 9 11.29 18.75 -23.82
CA ARG A 9 12.02 19.78 -23.06
C ARG A 9 11.68 19.82 -21.58
N LYS A 10 10.56 19.19 -21.16
CA LYS A 10 10.05 19.34 -19.79
C LYS A 10 9.40 18.06 -19.31
N LEU A 11 9.58 17.78 -18.02
CA LEU A 11 8.77 16.83 -17.25
C LEU A 11 7.87 17.64 -16.31
N ILE A 12 6.57 17.39 -16.33
CA ILE A 12 5.60 18.08 -15.50
C ILE A 12 4.94 17.04 -14.60
N ALA A 13 4.93 17.31 -13.30
CA ALA A 13 4.25 16.50 -12.29
C ALA A 13 3.17 17.35 -11.61
N ALA A 14 1.93 16.87 -11.57
CA ALA A 14 0.83 17.60 -10.94
C ALA A 14 0.06 16.69 -9.98
N ARG A 15 -0.15 17.18 -8.78
CA ARG A 15 -0.97 16.52 -7.75
C ARG A 15 -2.24 17.33 -7.51
N ASP A 16 -3.39 16.65 -7.38
CA ASP A 16 -4.66 17.35 -7.15
C ASP A 16 -4.67 18.14 -5.82
N PRO A 17 -5.53 19.18 -5.71
CA PRO A 17 -5.57 20.02 -4.51
C PRO A 17 -5.89 19.28 -3.21
N PHE A 18 -6.59 18.16 -3.27
CA PHE A 18 -6.91 17.34 -2.10
C PHE A 18 -5.77 16.41 -1.70
N GLY A 19 -4.75 16.24 -2.55
CA GLY A 19 -3.65 15.30 -2.34
C GLY A 19 -4.11 13.83 -2.34
N PHE A 20 -5.17 13.51 -3.11
CA PHE A 20 -5.85 12.22 -3.05
C PHE A 20 -4.91 11.04 -3.35
N LYS A 21 -4.07 11.17 -4.40
CA LYS A 21 -3.07 10.18 -4.76
C LYS A 21 -1.66 10.67 -4.49
N PRO A 22 -0.73 9.78 -4.09
CA PRO A 22 0.65 10.16 -3.83
C PRO A 22 1.42 10.45 -5.11
N LEU A 23 2.42 11.32 -4.98
CA LEU A 23 3.39 11.61 -6.02
C LEU A 23 4.66 12.14 -5.36
N CYS A 24 5.82 11.63 -5.74
CA CYS A 24 7.10 12.06 -5.20
C CYS A 24 8.16 12.25 -6.27
N ILE A 25 9.19 12.98 -5.92
CA ILE A 25 10.34 13.30 -6.76
C ILE A 25 11.58 12.66 -6.15
N GLY A 26 12.34 11.97 -6.97
CA GLY A 26 13.68 11.48 -6.68
C GLY A 26 14.72 12.04 -7.65
N LYS A 27 15.98 11.76 -7.35
CA LYS A 27 17.11 12.12 -8.18
C LYS A 27 18.11 10.96 -8.23
N ARG A 28 18.61 10.69 -9.42
CA ARG A 28 19.73 9.78 -9.64
C ARG A 28 20.69 10.43 -10.61
N ASP A 29 21.94 10.61 -10.19
CA ASP A 29 22.94 11.36 -10.92
C ASP A 29 22.42 12.77 -11.30
N ASN A 30 22.34 13.08 -12.58
CA ASN A 30 21.80 14.35 -13.09
C ASN A 30 20.33 14.28 -13.52
N ALA A 31 19.64 13.13 -13.31
CA ALA A 31 18.26 12.93 -13.75
C ALA A 31 17.28 13.05 -12.58
N TYR A 32 16.20 13.77 -12.79
CA TYR A 32 15.04 13.74 -11.89
C TYR A 32 14.04 12.65 -12.30
N ILE A 33 13.45 12.03 -11.31
CA ILE A 33 12.50 10.94 -11.45
C ILE A 33 11.23 11.34 -10.73
N VAL A 34 10.08 11.10 -11.35
CA VAL A 34 8.75 11.29 -10.73
C VAL A 34 8.07 9.95 -10.66
N THR A 35 7.59 9.59 -9.48
CA THR A 35 6.91 8.32 -9.23
C THR A 35 5.83 8.48 -8.17
N SER A 36 4.88 7.52 -8.13
CA SER A 36 3.83 7.50 -7.11
C SER A 36 4.31 7.03 -5.74
N GLU A 37 5.40 6.23 -5.67
CA GLU A 37 5.85 5.58 -4.45
C GLU A 37 7.38 5.66 -4.31
N THR A 38 7.87 5.85 -3.08
CA THR A 38 9.31 5.91 -2.79
C THR A 38 10.03 4.59 -3.06
N CYS A 39 9.35 3.45 -2.89
CA CYS A 39 9.93 2.14 -3.18
C CYS A 39 10.39 1.96 -4.64
N ALA A 40 9.81 2.72 -5.58
CA ALA A 40 10.26 2.74 -6.97
C ALA A 40 11.62 3.45 -7.10
N LEU A 41 11.87 4.49 -6.31
CA LEU A 41 13.16 5.18 -6.24
C LEU A 41 14.24 4.24 -5.69
N ASP A 42 13.94 3.54 -4.58
CA ASP A 42 14.85 2.58 -3.97
C ASP A 42 15.24 1.47 -4.97
N THR A 43 14.25 0.95 -5.72
CA THR A 43 14.48 -0.11 -6.72
C THR A 43 15.49 0.29 -7.80
N ILE A 44 15.52 1.55 -8.20
CA ILE A 44 16.43 2.06 -9.23
C ILE A 44 17.68 2.76 -8.67
N GLY A 45 17.86 2.74 -7.34
CA GLY A 45 18.97 3.41 -6.67
C GLY A 45 18.93 4.95 -6.80
N ALA A 46 17.73 5.53 -6.77
CA ALA A 46 17.55 6.98 -6.77
C ALA A 46 17.33 7.50 -5.35
N GLU A 47 17.84 8.67 -5.06
CA GLU A 47 17.62 9.35 -3.80
C GLU A 47 16.26 10.04 -3.78
N PHE A 48 15.52 9.93 -2.67
CA PHE A 48 14.28 10.66 -2.44
C PHE A 48 14.60 12.15 -2.24
N VAL A 49 13.94 13.01 -3.00
CA VAL A 49 14.08 14.47 -2.87
C VAL A 49 12.95 15.02 -2.00
N ARG A 50 11.70 14.81 -2.41
CA ARG A 50 10.50 15.22 -1.66
C ARG A 50 9.21 14.67 -2.27
N ASP A 51 8.14 14.72 -1.51
CA ASP A 51 6.79 14.58 -2.05
C ASP A 51 6.36 15.82 -2.85
N VAL A 52 5.50 15.63 -3.84
CA VAL A 52 4.76 16.70 -4.51
C VAL A 52 3.58 17.08 -3.60
N LYS A 53 3.47 18.35 -3.25
CA LYS A 53 2.43 18.83 -2.33
C LYS A 53 1.04 18.76 -2.97
N PRO A 54 -0.04 18.64 -2.17
CA PRO A 54 -1.40 18.81 -2.68
C PRO A 54 -1.57 20.15 -3.40
N GLY A 55 -2.14 20.12 -4.61
CA GLY A 55 -2.33 21.31 -5.47
C GLY A 55 -1.08 21.83 -6.16
N GLU A 56 0.06 21.14 -6.03
CA GLU A 56 1.31 21.55 -6.65
C GLU A 56 1.42 21.05 -8.09
N VAL A 57 1.89 21.94 -8.96
CA VAL A 57 2.38 21.63 -10.30
C VAL A 57 3.89 21.87 -10.34
N VAL A 58 4.63 20.81 -10.53
CA VAL A 58 6.11 20.86 -10.63
C VAL A 58 6.51 20.77 -12.09
N THR A 59 7.31 21.72 -12.54
CA THR A 59 7.96 21.68 -13.87
C THR A 59 9.45 21.42 -13.69
N ILE A 60 9.97 20.42 -14.36
CA ILE A 60 11.40 20.08 -14.36
C ILE A 60 11.95 20.28 -15.76
N SER A 61 12.96 21.09 -15.90
CA SER A 61 13.66 21.34 -17.19
C SER A 61 15.17 21.39 -17.01
N PRO A 62 15.96 21.11 -18.07
CA PRO A 62 17.43 21.24 -18.02
C PRO A 62 17.91 22.66 -17.71
N GLU A 63 17.18 23.66 -18.16
CA GLU A 63 17.57 25.06 -18.03
C GLU A 63 17.32 25.65 -16.64
N LYS A 64 16.18 25.24 -16.03
CA LYS A 64 15.70 25.85 -14.78
C LYS A 64 15.68 24.91 -13.58
N GLY A 65 15.93 23.61 -13.82
CA GLY A 65 15.79 22.60 -12.76
C GLY A 65 14.33 22.39 -12.36
N ILE A 66 14.04 22.40 -11.06
CA ILE A 66 12.69 22.22 -10.51
C ILE A 66 12.08 23.61 -10.24
N GLU A 67 10.94 23.86 -10.87
CA GLU A 67 10.05 25.01 -10.60
C GLU A 67 8.74 24.48 -10.01
N SER A 68 8.17 25.17 -9.01
CA SER A 68 6.95 24.79 -8.30
C SER A 68 5.90 25.87 -8.45
N ASP A 69 4.68 25.48 -8.81
CA ASP A 69 3.50 26.35 -8.85
C ASP A 69 2.46 25.82 -7.88
N MET A 70 2.04 26.65 -6.93
CA MET A 70 1.09 26.34 -5.86
C MET A 70 -0.27 27.04 -6.07
N THR A 71 -0.55 27.55 -7.25
CA THR A 71 -1.80 28.32 -7.55
C THR A 71 -3.06 27.49 -7.28
N MET A 72 -2.97 26.13 -7.41
CA MET A 72 -4.09 25.23 -7.19
C MET A 72 -4.19 24.71 -5.75
N ALA A 73 -3.30 25.12 -4.83
CA ALA A 73 -3.33 24.68 -3.45
C ALA A 73 -4.58 25.20 -2.72
N ILE A 74 -5.11 24.35 -1.85
CA ILE A 74 -6.24 24.67 -0.94
C ILE A 74 -5.76 24.64 0.50
N ALA A 75 -6.61 25.10 1.41
CA ALA A 75 -6.31 25.04 2.84
C ALA A 75 -6.07 23.59 3.30
N PRO A 76 -5.02 23.32 4.12
CA PRO A 76 -4.61 21.95 4.50
C PRO A 76 -5.73 21.10 5.13
N GLU A 77 -6.67 21.71 5.85
CA GLU A 77 -7.81 21.04 6.47
C GLU A 77 -8.81 20.47 5.44
N LYS A 78 -8.71 20.87 4.19
CA LYS A 78 -9.52 20.36 3.08
C LYS A 78 -8.83 19.24 2.32
N GLU A 79 -7.60 18.90 2.64
CA GLU A 79 -6.89 17.78 2.02
C GLU A 79 -7.59 16.45 2.35
N ALA A 80 -7.65 15.56 1.38
CA ALA A 80 -8.37 14.29 1.48
C ALA A 80 -7.54 13.14 0.88
N ARG A 81 -6.46 12.79 1.58
CA ARG A 81 -5.56 11.70 1.18
C ARG A 81 -6.29 10.36 1.20
N CYS A 82 -6.06 9.53 0.19
CA CYS A 82 -6.69 8.22 0.09
C CYS A 82 -6.13 7.27 1.16
N ILE A 83 -6.96 6.88 2.14
CA ILE A 83 -6.59 5.93 3.18
C ILE A 83 -6.18 4.56 2.61
N PHE A 84 -6.74 4.16 1.45
CA PHE A 84 -6.42 2.90 0.79
C PHE A 84 -4.97 2.80 0.31
N GLU A 85 -4.28 3.92 0.12
CA GLU A 85 -2.83 3.88 -0.17
C GLU A 85 -2.08 3.25 1.00
N TYR A 86 -2.43 3.61 2.24
CA TYR A 86 -1.79 3.05 3.44
C TYR A 86 -2.25 1.62 3.76
N ILE A 87 -3.50 1.28 3.48
CA ILE A 87 -4.08 -0.04 3.82
C ILE A 87 -3.70 -1.09 2.80
N TYR A 88 -3.78 -0.78 1.50
CA TYR A 88 -3.73 -1.79 0.44
C TYR A 88 -2.84 -1.45 -0.75
N PHE A 89 -3.00 -0.24 -1.39
CA PHE A 89 -2.39 0.02 -2.69
C PHE A 89 -0.87 0.13 -2.65
N ALA A 90 -0.32 0.94 -1.73
CA ALA A 90 1.10 1.17 -1.66
C ALA A 90 1.86 -0.06 -1.15
N ARG A 91 3.08 -0.22 -1.61
CA ARG A 91 3.97 -1.25 -1.07
C ARG A 91 4.33 -0.90 0.38
N PRO A 92 4.46 -1.89 1.27
CA PRO A 92 4.77 -1.61 2.68
C PRO A 92 6.10 -0.89 2.91
N ASP A 93 7.06 -1.05 2.01
CA ASP A 93 8.36 -0.37 2.04
C ASP A 93 8.32 1.09 1.55
N SER A 94 7.15 1.60 1.14
CA SER A 94 6.98 2.98 0.70
C SER A 94 6.74 3.95 1.87
N HIS A 95 7.14 5.21 1.64
CA HIS A 95 6.71 6.36 2.43
C HIS A 95 5.82 7.25 1.58
N ILE A 96 4.75 7.77 2.16
CA ILE A 96 3.81 8.69 1.52
C ILE A 96 3.60 9.88 2.45
N ASP A 97 3.87 11.10 1.96
CA ASP A 97 3.76 12.33 2.75
C ASP A 97 4.51 12.23 4.09
N GLY A 98 5.70 11.64 4.07
CA GLY A 98 6.56 11.44 5.25
C GLY A 98 6.13 10.30 6.19
N VAL A 99 5.08 9.53 5.86
CA VAL A 99 4.56 8.46 6.71
C VAL A 99 4.90 7.09 6.12
N SER A 100 5.52 6.22 6.90
CA SER A 100 5.79 4.83 6.52
C SER A 100 4.49 4.03 6.39
N VAL A 101 4.28 3.42 5.23
CA VAL A 101 3.12 2.53 4.96
C VAL A 101 3.16 1.31 5.90
N TYR A 102 4.33 0.70 6.08
CA TYR A 102 4.50 -0.44 6.98
C TYR A 102 4.12 -0.09 8.43
N SER A 103 4.66 1.02 8.95
CA SER A 103 4.36 1.46 10.32
C SER A 103 2.87 1.80 10.51
N SER A 104 2.22 2.35 9.50
CA SER A 104 0.79 2.64 9.51
C SER A 104 -0.04 1.36 9.63
N ARG A 105 0.32 0.30 8.87
CA ARG A 105 -0.35 -1.01 8.96
C ARG A 105 -0.15 -1.69 10.30
N ILE A 106 1.07 -1.65 10.85
CA ILE A 106 1.34 -2.14 12.23
C ILE A 106 0.44 -1.41 13.24
N LYS A 107 0.38 -0.09 13.14
CA LYS A 107 -0.45 0.73 14.04
C LYS A 107 -1.94 0.41 13.90
N ALA A 108 -2.44 0.23 12.68
CA ALA A 108 -3.82 -0.19 12.44
C ALA A 108 -4.13 -1.54 13.09
N GLY A 109 -3.24 -2.53 12.98
CA GLY A 109 -3.38 -3.81 13.65
C GLY A 109 -3.40 -3.73 15.18
N LYS A 110 -2.57 -2.85 15.77
CA LYS A 110 -2.60 -2.60 17.22
C LYS A 110 -3.94 -2.01 17.67
N PHE A 111 -4.46 -1.02 16.94
CA PHE A 111 -5.77 -0.46 17.24
C PHE A 111 -6.89 -1.49 17.10
N LEU A 112 -6.84 -2.32 16.08
CA LEU A 112 -7.81 -3.41 15.89
C LEU A 112 -7.82 -4.37 17.09
N ALA A 113 -6.65 -4.72 17.64
CA ALA A 113 -6.57 -5.58 18.82
C ALA A 113 -7.16 -4.94 20.08
N MET A 114 -7.05 -3.60 20.20
CA MET A 114 -7.65 -2.86 21.34
C MET A 114 -9.16 -2.72 21.19
N ASP A 115 -9.62 -2.47 19.97
CA ASP A 115 -11.04 -2.23 19.66
C ASP A 115 -11.84 -3.54 19.63
N SER A 116 -11.24 -4.61 19.14
CA SER A 116 -11.88 -5.92 18.94
C SER A 116 -11.01 -7.06 19.48
N PRO A 117 -10.86 -7.19 20.81
CA PRO A 117 -10.10 -8.27 21.42
C PRO A 117 -10.80 -9.62 21.22
N VAL A 118 -10.07 -10.62 20.78
CA VAL A 118 -10.57 -11.98 20.53
C VAL A 118 -9.63 -12.99 21.17
N ASP A 119 -10.20 -14.02 21.82
CA ASP A 119 -9.43 -15.13 22.37
C ASP A 119 -9.12 -16.15 21.28
N ALA A 120 -7.82 -16.35 21.00
CA ALA A 120 -7.32 -17.23 19.96
C ALA A 120 -5.92 -17.76 20.27
N ASP A 121 -5.49 -18.74 19.50
CA ASP A 121 -4.21 -19.42 19.70
C ASP A 121 -3.12 -18.87 18.76
N ILE A 122 -3.52 -18.22 17.65
CA ILE A 122 -2.61 -17.68 16.66
C ILE A 122 -3.23 -16.52 15.89
N VAL A 123 -2.42 -15.53 15.55
CA VAL A 123 -2.78 -14.43 14.62
C VAL A 123 -2.02 -14.63 13.31
N THR A 124 -2.69 -14.50 12.18
CA THR A 124 -2.08 -14.59 10.86
C THR A 124 -2.64 -13.49 9.93
N GLY A 125 -1.82 -13.07 8.96
CA GLY A 125 -2.27 -12.15 7.91
C GLY A 125 -2.63 -12.88 6.62
N VAL A 126 -3.62 -12.35 5.92
CA VAL A 126 -3.86 -12.74 4.52
C VAL A 126 -2.76 -12.08 3.66
N PRO A 127 -1.91 -12.88 3.00
CA PRO A 127 -0.76 -12.33 2.28
C PRO A 127 -1.18 -11.50 1.04
N GLU A 128 -0.53 -10.38 0.81
CA GLU A 128 0.60 -9.83 1.57
C GLU A 128 0.16 -8.62 2.39
N SER A 129 -0.97 -7.99 2.03
CA SER A 129 -1.49 -6.74 2.62
C SER A 129 -1.82 -6.86 4.11
N GLY A 130 -2.37 -8.00 4.54
CA GLY A 130 -2.75 -8.25 5.93
C GLY A 130 -1.59 -8.54 6.88
N ASN A 131 -0.40 -8.91 6.38
CA ASN A 131 0.69 -9.39 7.23
C ASN A 131 1.16 -8.37 8.27
N ALA A 132 1.38 -7.13 7.87
CA ALA A 132 1.84 -6.09 8.78
C ALA A 132 0.80 -5.75 9.87
N ALA A 133 -0.50 -5.69 9.49
CA ALA A 133 -1.57 -5.48 10.44
C ALA A 133 -1.72 -6.66 11.42
N ALA A 134 -1.58 -7.90 10.93
CA ALA A 134 -1.59 -9.09 11.78
C ALA A 134 -0.43 -9.10 12.80
N LEU A 135 0.75 -8.69 12.38
CA LEU A 135 1.88 -8.50 13.30
C LEU A 135 1.55 -7.41 14.35
N GLY A 136 0.96 -6.29 13.93
CA GLY A 136 0.52 -5.24 14.84
C GLY A 136 -0.51 -5.73 15.86
N TYR A 137 -1.49 -6.53 15.43
CA TYR A 137 -2.48 -7.18 16.29
C TYR A 137 -1.81 -8.10 17.31
N SER A 138 -0.91 -8.97 16.86
CA SER A 138 -0.14 -9.88 17.74
C SER A 138 0.65 -9.13 18.80
N LEU A 139 1.39 -8.10 18.40
CA LEU A 139 2.18 -7.27 19.33
C LEU A 139 1.32 -6.61 20.42
N GLN A 140 0.08 -6.25 20.13
CA GLN A 140 -0.83 -5.60 21.07
C GLN A 140 -1.59 -6.59 21.93
N SER A 141 -2.06 -7.70 21.35
CA SER A 141 -2.88 -8.70 22.05
C SER A 141 -2.04 -9.70 22.86
N GLY A 142 -0.75 -9.86 22.54
CA GLY A 142 0.10 -10.93 23.09
C GLY A 142 -0.12 -12.31 22.47
N ILE A 143 -1.08 -12.47 21.57
CA ILE A 143 -1.33 -13.74 20.86
C ILE A 143 -0.23 -13.95 19.83
N PRO A 144 0.41 -15.14 19.75
CA PRO A 144 1.52 -15.38 18.82
C PRO A 144 1.17 -15.13 17.36
N TYR A 145 2.06 -14.45 16.63
CA TYR A 145 1.97 -14.34 15.18
C TYR A 145 2.51 -15.61 14.51
N GLY A 146 1.82 -16.10 13.49
CA GLY A 146 2.28 -17.22 12.69
C GLY A 146 1.84 -17.14 11.24
N THR A 147 2.63 -17.73 10.34
CA THR A 147 2.28 -17.84 8.93
C THR A 147 1.33 -19.01 8.73
N ALA A 148 0.09 -18.75 8.36
CA ALA A 148 -0.90 -19.77 8.04
C ALA A 148 -1.12 -19.96 6.54
N PHE A 149 -0.67 -19.02 5.71
CA PHE A 149 -0.91 -19.01 4.27
C PHE A 149 0.38 -18.89 3.48
N VAL A 150 0.45 -19.63 2.37
CA VAL A 150 1.49 -19.50 1.35
C VAL A 150 0.86 -19.00 0.06
N LYS A 151 1.40 -17.91 -0.47
CA LYS A 151 0.98 -17.37 -1.76
C LYS A 151 1.71 -18.07 -2.90
N ASN A 152 0.95 -18.56 -3.86
CA ASN A 152 1.53 -19.08 -5.10
C ASN A 152 1.99 -17.90 -5.99
N GLY A 153 3.31 -17.72 -6.09
CA GLY A 153 3.93 -16.64 -6.86
C GLY A 153 3.74 -16.75 -8.38
N TYR A 154 3.37 -17.92 -8.88
CA TYR A 154 3.13 -18.14 -10.31
C TYR A 154 1.74 -17.68 -10.78
N VAL A 155 0.84 -17.35 -9.86
CA VAL A 155 -0.53 -16.92 -10.19
C VAL A 155 -0.63 -15.40 -10.06
N GLY A 156 -0.85 -14.73 -11.18
CA GLY A 156 -1.04 -13.26 -11.24
C GLY A 156 -2.36 -12.77 -10.61
N ARG A 157 -2.67 -11.48 -10.78
CA ARG A 157 -3.89 -10.85 -10.24
C ARG A 157 -5.16 -11.48 -10.80
N THR A 158 -5.97 -12.09 -9.94
CA THR A 158 -7.13 -12.92 -10.32
C THR A 158 -8.43 -12.14 -10.53
N PHE A 159 -8.55 -10.93 -9.97
CA PHE A 159 -9.78 -10.13 -10.08
C PHE A 159 -9.99 -9.46 -11.45
N ILE A 160 -9.01 -9.55 -12.35
CA ILE A 160 -9.10 -9.05 -13.74
C ILE A 160 -9.82 -10.07 -14.66
N LYS A 161 -10.05 -11.32 -14.20
CA LYS A 161 -10.73 -12.34 -15.01
C LYS A 161 -12.24 -12.09 -15.11
N PRO A 162 -12.86 -12.18 -16.31
CA PRO A 162 -14.25 -11.77 -16.52
C PRO A 162 -15.29 -12.74 -15.92
N LYS A 163 -15.02 -14.04 -15.79
CA LYS A 163 -15.98 -15.04 -15.29
C LYS A 163 -15.83 -15.32 -13.79
N GLN A 164 -16.99 -15.41 -13.07
CA GLN A 164 -17.06 -15.69 -11.65
C GLN A 164 -16.42 -17.03 -11.26
N SER A 165 -16.73 -18.11 -11.98
CA SER A 165 -16.14 -19.45 -11.77
C SER A 165 -14.61 -19.46 -11.94
N SER A 166 -14.09 -18.69 -12.89
CA SER A 166 -12.63 -18.55 -13.10
C SER A 166 -11.94 -17.77 -11.99
N ARG A 167 -12.65 -16.81 -11.34
CA ARG A 167 -12.13 -16.07 -10.17
C ARG A 167 -12.05 -16.98 -8.96
N GLU A 168 -13.06 -17.81 -8.75
CA GLU A 168 -13.17 -18.72 -7.62
C GLU A 168 -12.08 -19.80 -7.64
N SER A 169 -11.86 -20.45 -8.76
CA SER A 169 -10.77 -21.41 -8.95
C SER A 169 -9.39 -20.74 -8.78
N SER A 170 -9.26 -19.48 -9.19
CA SER A 170 -8.02 -18.72 -9.09
C SER A 170 -7.65 -18.32 -7.66
N VAL A 171 -8.61 -18.12 -6.76
CA VAL A 171 -8.33 -17.86 -5.33
C VAL A 171 -7.75 -19.11 -4.67
N GLN A 172 -8.32 -20.29 -4.94
CA GLN A 172 -7.79 -21.57 -4.43
C GLN A 172 -6.35 -21.87 -4.88
N ILE A 173 -6.01 -21.52 -6.13
CA ILE A 173 -4.65 -21.73 -6.67
C ILE A 173 -3.67 -20.70 -6.10
N LYS A 174 -4.17 -19.54 -5.62
CA LYS A 174 -3.35 -18.42 -5.20
C LYS A 174 -2.87 -18.49 -3.75
N LEU A 175 -3.68 -19.02 -2.85
CA LEU A 175 -3.39 -19.11 -1.42
C LEU A 175 -3.59 -20.54 -0.94
N ASN A 176 -2.55 -21.14 -0.38
CA ASN A 176 -2.61 -22.44 0.27
C ASN A 176 -2.46 -22.28 1.78
N VAL A 177 -3.26 -23.04 2.53
CA VAL A 177 -3.18 -23.08 3.98
C VAL A 177 -2.07 -24.03 4.41
N LEU A 178 -1.24 -23.61 5.34
CA LEU A 178 -0.28 -24.45 6.08
C LEU A 178 -1.04 -25.21 7.16
N LYS A 179 -1.56 -26.38 6.81
CA LYS A 179 -2.43 -27.18 7.70
C LYS A 179 -1.82 -27.45 9.08
N GLU A 180 -0.54 -27.77 9.13
CA GLU A 180 0.18 -28.01 10.38
C GLU A 180 0.26 -26.79 11.29
N ALA A 181 0.26 -25.58 10.72
CA ALA A 181 0.30 -24.35 11.49
C ALA A 181 -1.03 -24.02 12.18
N VAL A 182 -2.17 -24.47 11.63
CA VAL A 182 -3.50 -24.06 12.07
C VAL A 182 -4.39 -25.20 12.58
N ALA A 183 -4.03 -26.45 12.33
CA ALA A 183 -4.87 -27.59 12.73
C ALA A 183 -5.13 -27.60 14.25
N GLY A 184 -6.40 -27.66 14.64
CA GLY A 184 -6.83 -27.67 16.04
C GLY A 184 -6.68 -26.32 16.78
N LYS A 185 -6.34 -25.22 16.09
CA LYS A 185 -6.17 -23.88 16.67
C LYS A 185 -7.32 -22.95 16.33
N ARG A 186 -7.62 -22.04 17.25
CA ARG A 186 -8.45 -20.86 16.98
C ARG A 186 -7.57 -19.80 16.32
N VAL A 187 -7.91 -19.40 15.12
CA VAL A 187 -7.09 -18.53 14.27
C VAL A 187 -7.74 -17.18 14.09
N ILE A 188 -7.03 -16.10 14.42
CA ILE A 188 -7.39 -14.76 14.00
C ILE A 188 -6.75 -14.52 12.62
N MET A 189 -7.58 -14.27 11.63
CA MET A 189 -7.17 -13.96 10.27
C MET A 189 -7.38 -12.46 10.00
N ILE A 190 -6.30 -11.73 9.77
CA ILE A 190 -6.32 -10.29 9.46
C ILE A 190 -6.18 -10.09 7.96
N ASP A 191 -7.16 -9.39 7.38
CA ASP A 191 -7.13 -8.98 5.98
C ASP A 191 -7.24 -7.43 5.88
N ASP A 192 -6.94 -6.86 4.72
CA ASP A 192 -7.06 -5.42 4.48
C ASP A 192 -8.51 -4.97 4.32
N SER A 193 -9.37 -5.82 3.78
CA SER A 193 -10.77 -5.50 3.50
C SER A 193 -11.64 -6.72 3.25
N ILE A 194 -12.91 -6.63 3.60
CA ILE A 194 -13.95 -7.61 3.27
C ILE A 194 -14.94 -6.94 2.30
N VAL A 195 -14.88 -7.31 1.01
CA VAL A 195 -15.76 -6.72 -0.01
C VAL A 195 -16.97 -7.60 -0.29
N ARG A 196 -16.75 -8.87 -0.68
CA ARG A 196 -17.80 -9.85 -1.00
C ARG A 196 -17.75 -11.11 -0.12
N GLY A 197 -16.80 -11.19 0.79
CA GLY A 197 -16.56 -12.35 1.63
C GLY A 197 -16.15 -13.64 0.88
N THR A 198 -15.95 -13.58 -0.44
CA THR A 198 -15.60 -14.78 -1.25
C THR A 198 -14.23 -15.32 -0.86
N THR A 199 -13.27 -14.46 -0.60
CA THR A 199 -11.92 -14.86 -0.16
C THR A 199 -11.98 -15.45 1.24
N SER A 200 -12.55 -14.74 2.20
CA SER A 200 -12.66 -15.19 3.61
C SER A 200 -13.49 -16.45 3.79
N LYS A 201 -14.47 -16.72 2.91
CA LYS A 201 -15.27 -17.96 2.95
C LYS A 201 -14.51 -19.18 2.44
N ARG A 202 -13.45 -18.99 1.63
CA ARG A 202 -12.72 -20.08 0.96
C ARG A 202 -11.35 -20.36 1.56
N ILE A 203 -10.85 -19.44 2.36
CA ILE A 203 -9.67 -19.60 3.18
C ILE A 203 -10.07 -20.25 4.51
#